data_b3158ef4da455853c630187ac32f136a
#
_entry.id   b3158ef4da455853c630187ac32f136a
#
_cell.length_a   1.000
_cell.length_b   1.000
_cell.length_c   1.000
_cell.angle_alpha   90.00
_cell.angle_beta   90.00
_cell.angle_gamma   90.00
#
_symmetry.space_group_name_H-M   'P 1'
#
loop_
_entity.id
_entity.type
_entity.pdbx_description
1 polymer ?
#
loop_
_entity_poly.entity_id
_entity_poly.type
_entity_poly.pdbx_seq_one_letter_code
_entity_poly.pdbx_strand_id
1 'polypeptide(L)'
;MGEQQEVIEELTAVGVLAGIRWAYDSATRRSLESYCEADGHDPAWLGHTRFTLFRDRLDRVFACGRYAVPTAGGGLDHDLLYAELSERDLATLPRVAPGLVIRRDLRGSAGWAYRRHWFLIASAEFGRIDTLPWLEKSVTKQLVAAQPGPDHRQPSLFEDLLTDGVVPDDLVPEGAPLGASLPARIDPLLLAADRQLKLPTFVVAHTLDADTGEMELAFGRPWLNLRGGSAWHWREDLLTVPLPAVRRTEVPAAAKIDKLSAVPDAQVRLRVIDGGRRVSRGRERDGGQA
;
A
#
# COMPACT_ATOMS: atom_id res chain seq x y z
N MET A 1 26.74 -1.99 13.96
CA MET A 1 25.54 -2.64 13.38
C MET A 1 25.19 -1.87 12.13
N GLY A 2 24.77 -2.52 11.04
CA GLY A 2 24.31 -1.82 9.83
C GLY A 2 22.86 -1.39 9.97
N GLU A 3 22.43 -0.39 9.18
CA GLU A 3 21.03 0.12 9.16
C GLU A 3 20.00 -1.02 9.06
N GLN A 4 20.24 -2.01 8.18
CA GLN A 4 19.34 -3.15 8.00
C GLN A 4 19.06 -3.86 9.32
N GLN A 5 20.12 -4.25 10.04
CA GLN A 5 19.96 -5.03 11.27
C GLN A 5 19.23 -4.21 12.35
N GLU A 6 19.58 -2.93 12.54
CA GLU A 6 18.93 -2.05 13.51
C GLU A 6 17.43 -1.90 13.22
N VAL A 7 17.07 -1.63 11.96
CA VAL A 7 15.68 -1.43 11.55
C VAL A 7 14.87 -2.73 11.67
N ILE A 8 15.42 -3.86 11.22
CA ILE A 8 14.75 -5.16 11.27
C ILE A 8 14.54 -5.59 12.73
N GLU A 9 15.55 -5.45 13.59
CA GLU A 9 15.43 -5.77 15.01
C GLU A 9 14.38 -4.87 15.70
N GLU A 10 14.42 -3.55 15.47
CA GLU A 10 13.48 -2.61 16.05
C GLU A 10 12.02 -2.92 15.64
N LEU A 11 11.77 -3.10 14.33
CA LEU A 11 10.42 -3.38 13.83
C LEU A 11 9.91 -4.77 14.21
N THR A 12 10.81 -5.74 14.31
CA THR A 12 10.47 -7.11 14.77
C THR A 12 10.06 -7.10 16.23
N ALA A 13 10.84 -6.42 17.09
CA ALA A 13 10.60 -6.36 18.54
C ALA A 13 9.21 -5.80 18.89
N VAL A 14 8.68 -4.90 18.08
CA VAL A 14 7.36 -4.29 18.29
C VAL A 14 6.23 -4.95 17.47
N GLY A 15 6.55 -6.01 16.70
CA GLY A 15 5.57 -6.78 15.94
C GLY A 15 5.14 -6.16 14.61
N VAL A 16 5.79 -5.09 14.15
CA VAL A 16 5.42 -4.42 12.90
C VAL A 16 5.64 -5.34 11.69
N LEU A 17 6.78 -6.04 11.61
CA LEU A 17 7.04 -6.97 10.49
C LEU A 17 6.06 -8.15 10.50
N ALA A 18 5.71 -8.67 11.67
CA ALA A 18 4.69 -9.70 11.82
C ALA A 18 3.32 -9.18 11.34
N GLY A 19 2.98 -7.92 11.65
CA GLY A 19 1.77 -7.25 11.16
C GLY A 19 1.73 -7.13 9.64
N ILE A 20 2.84 -6.75 9.01
CA ILE A 20 2.96 -6.65 7.55
C ILE A 20 2.76 -8.03 6.91
N ARG A 21 3.45 -9.05 7.41
CA ARG A 21 3.31 -10.43 6.90
C ARG A 21 1.89 -10.95 7.02
N TRP A 22 1.27 -10.79 8.20
CA TRP A 22 -0.12 -11.20 8.41
C TRP A 22 -1.09 -10.48 7.47
N ALA A 23 -0.94 -9.17 7.33
CA ALA A 23 -1.80 -8.36 6.47
C ALA A 23 -1.72 -8.83 5.01
N TYR A 24 -0.52 -9.17 4.54
CA TYR A 24 -0.30 -9.66 3.18
C TYR A 24 -0.88 -11.07 2.98
N ASP A 25 -0.63 -12.02 3.91
CA ASP A 25 -1.18 -13.38 3.86
C ASP A 25 -2.71 -13.37 3.85
N SER A 26 -3.33 -12.61 4.77
CA SER A 26 -4.79 -12.47 4.85
C SER A 26 -5.38 -11.86 3.56
N ALA A 27 -4.76 -10.79 3.04
CA ALA A 27 -5.22 -10.13 1.82
C ALA A 27 -5.11 -11.03 0.59
N THR A 28 -3.97 -11.73 0.45
CA THR A 28 -3.73 -12.62 -0.69
C THR A 28 -4.70 -13.79 -0.68
N ARG A 29 -4.86 -14.45 0.46
CA ARG A 29 -5.83 -15.54 0.60
C ARG A 29 -7.25 -15.08 0.25
N ARG A 30 -7.69 -13.97 0.81
CA ARG A 30 -9.04 -13.45 0.55
C ARG A 30 -9.24 -13.05 -0.91
N SER A 31 -8.22 -12.50 -1.57
CA SER A 31 -8.29 -12.16 -2.99
C SER A 31 -8.38 -13.40 -3.87
N LEU A 32 -7.63 -14.46 -3.56
CA LEU A 32 -7.69 -15.74 -4.28
C LEU A 32 -9.04 -16.45 -4.07
N GLU A 33 -9.58 -16.45 -2.85
CA GLU A 33 -10.91 -17.02 -2.56
C GLU A 33 -12.04 -16.33 -3.36
N SER A 34 -11.85 -15.05 -3.70
CA SER A 34 -12.82 -14.26 -4.44
C SER A 34 -12.56 -14.23 -5.95
N TYR A 35 -11.45 -14.80 -6.42
CA TYR A 35 -11.08 -14.80 -7.82
C TYR A 35 -11.80 -15.92 -8.58
N CYS A 36 -12.48 -15.55 -9.66
CA CYS A 36 -13.18 -16.49 -10.51
C CYS A 36 -13.13 -16.01 -11.98
N GLU A 37 -12.40 -16.72 -12.82
CA GLU A 37 -12.29 -16.39 -14.24
C GLU A 37 -13.64 -16.51 -14.98
N ALA A 38 -14.49 -17.46 -14.55
CA ALA A 38 -15.82 -17.63 -15.12
C ALA A 38 -16.72 -16.42 -14.88
N ASP A 39 -16.46 -15.65 -13.82
CA ASP A 39 -17.15 -14.39 -13.53
C ASP A 39 -16.49 -13.18 -14.21
N GLY A 40 -15.49 -13.42 -15.07
CA GLY A 40 -14.78 -12.39 -15.83
C GLY A 40 -13.65 -11.71 -15.06
N HIS A 41 -13.21 -12.27 -13.95
CA HIS A 41 -12.04 -11.73 -13.25
C HIS A 41 -10.76 -12.04 -14.03
N ASP A 42 -9.90 -11.04 -14.16
CA ASP A 42 -8.59 -11.14 -14.80
C ASP A 42 -7.45 -10.91 -13.79
N PRO A 43 -6.19 -11.12 -14.15
CA PRO A 43 -5.05 -10.86 -13.30
C PRO A 43 -4.96 -9.40 -12.79
N ALA A 44 -5.46 -8.43 -13.55
CA ALA A 44 -5.48 -7.02 -13.13
C ALA A 44 -6.49 -6.82 -11.99
N TRP A 45 -7.66 -7.45 -12.08
CA TRP A 45 -8.66 -7.49 -11.01
C TRP A 45 -8.07 -8.09 -9.73
N LEU A 46 -7.40 -9.25 -9.86
CA LEU A 46 -6.76 -9.91 -8.72
C LEU A 46 -5.71 -9.02 -8.06
N GLY A 47 -4.84 -8.40 -8.87
CA GLY A 47 -3.81 -7.48 -8.39
C GLY A 47 -4.39 -6.26 -7.66
N HIS A 48 -5.43 -5.65 -8.23
CA HIS A 48 -6.11 -4.50 -7.62
C HIS A 48 -6.84 -4.85 -6.32
N THR A 49 -7.56 -5.96 -6.32
CA THR A 49 -8.31 -6.44 -5.15
C THR A 49 -7.34 -6.77 -4.02
N ARG A 50 -6.28 -7.52 -4.30
CA ARG A 50 -5.23 -7.84 -3.31
C ARG A 50 -4.58 -6.58 -2.75
N PHE A 51 -4.21 -5.60 -3.59
CA PHE A 51 -3.63 -4.34 -3.14
C PHE A 51 -4.58 -3.58 -2.19
N THR A 52 -5.86 -3.52 -2.53
CA THR A 52 -6.88 -2.86 -1.71
C THR A 52 -7.06 -3.56 -0.36
N LEU A 53 -7.16 -4.89 -0.38
CA LEU A 53 -7.25 -5.70 0.83
C LEU A 53 -5.99 -5.60 1.69
N PHE A 54 -4.80 -5.59 1.08
CA PHE A 54 -3.56 -5.46 1.82
C PHE A 54 -3.48 -4.13 2.59
N ARG A 55 -3.88 -3.03 1.95
CA ARG A 55 -4.00 -1.73 2.63
C ARG A 55 -4.98 -1.78 3.79
N ASP A 56 -6.15 -2.37 3.58
CA ASP A 56 -7.17 -2.52 4.63
C ASP A 56 -6.63 -3.35 5.80
N ARG A 57 -5.97 -4.47 5.55
CA ARG A 57 -5.39 -5.34 6.57
C ARG A 57 -4.26 -4.66 7.36
N LEU A 58 -3.43 -3.84 6.69
CA LEU A 58 -2.42 -3.02 7.36
C LEU A 58 -3.07 -1.99 8.30
N ASP A 59 -4.11 -1.30 7.85
CA ASP A 59 -4.82 -0.35 8.70
C ASP A 59 -5.48 -1.06 9.91
N ARG A 60 -5.99 -2.29 9.74
CA ARG A 60 -6.58 -3.09 10.83
C ARG A 60 -5.53 -3.55 11.84
N VAL A 61 -4.45 -4.21 11.39
CA VAL A 61 -3.43 -4.76 12.30
C VAL A 61 -2.73 -3.68 13.10
N PHE A 62 -2.63 -2.48 12.53
CA PHE A 62 -2.04 -1.32 13.21
C PHE A 62 -3.07 -0.44 13.93
N ALA A 63 -4.35 -0.79 13.89
CA ALA A 63 -5.44 0.02 14.44
C ALA A 63 -5.32 1.50 14.05
N CYS A 64 -5.10 1.78 12.76
CA CYS A 64 -4.88 3.12 12.24
C CYS A 64 -5.82 3.45 11.06
N GLY A 65 -5.70 4.63 10.47
CA GLY A 65 -6.58 5.07 9.40
C GLY A 65 -8.05 5.10 9.87
N ARG A 66 -8.94 4.42 9.17
CA ARG A 66 -10.36 4.33 9.56
C ARG A 66 -10.62 3.47 10.81
N TYR A 67 -9.62 2.70 11.24
CA TYR A 67 -9.66 1.87 12.43
C TYR A 67 -8.90 2.50 13.62
N ALA A 68 -8.52 3.77 13.49
CA ALA A 68 -7.85 4.47 14.58
C ALA A 68 -8.76 4.58 15.79
N VAL A 69 -8.20 4.25 16.97
CA VAL A 69 -8.89 4.39 18.24
C VAL A 69 -8.99 5.87 18.61
N PRO A 70 -10.18 6.41 18.86
CA PRO A 70 -10.29 7.76 19.39
C PRO A 70 -9.60 7.86 20.76
N THR A 71 -8.72 8.83 20.93
CA THR A 71 -7.93 9.02 22.18
C THR A 71 -8.80 9.45 23.36
N ALA A 72 -10.04 9.87 23.14
CA ALA A 72 -10.97 10.35 24.16
C ALA A 72 -12.08 9.32 24.45
N GLY A 73 -11.81 8.34 25.31
CA GLY A 73 -12.83 7.60 26.06
C GLY A 73 -13.83 6.74 25.26
N GLY A 74 -13.79 6.74 23.97
CA GLY A 74 -14.55 5.82 23.12
C GLY A 74 -13.81 4.49 23.04
N GLY A 75 -14.42 3.41 23.53
CA GLY A 75 -13.88 2.06 23.32
C GLY A 75 -13.56 1.83 21.85
N LEU A 76 -12.53 1.03 21.57
CA LEU A 76 -12.34 0.46 20.23
C LEU A 76 -13.70 -0.06 19.78
N ASP A 77 -14.17 0.37 18.63
CA ASP A 77 -15.21 -0.37 17.94
C ASP A 77 -14.58 -1.69 17.46
N HIS A 78 -14.47 -2.61 18.43
CA HIS A 78 -13.92 -3.94 18.18
C HIS A 78 -14.67 -4.65 17.06
N ASP A 79 -15.95 -4.37 16.94
CA ASP A 79 -16.79 -4.97 15.92
C ASP A 79 -16.34 -4.50 14.53
N LEU A 80 -16.01 -3.23 14.36
CA LEU A 80 -15.50 -2.72 13.09
C LEU A 80 -14.09 -3.24 12.77
N LEU A 81 -13.20 -3.31 13.76
CA LEU A 81 -11.83 -3.76 13.58
C LEU A 81 -11.77 -5.22 13.11
N TYR A 82 -12.63 -6.07 13.64
CA TYR A 82 -12.66 -7.52 13.38
C TYR A 82 -13.73 -7.94 12.37
N ALA A 83 -14.64 -7.03 11.99
CA ALA A 83 -15.66 -7.33 10.99
C ALA A 83 -15.05 -7.91 9.71
N GLU A 84 -15.69 -8.93 9.17
CA GLU A 84 -15.30 -9.57 7.89
C GLU A 84 -13.91 -10.24 7.87
N LEU A 85 -13.24 -10.37 9.02
CA LEU A 85 -12.06 -11.21 9.15
C LEU A 85 -12.50 -12.67 9.30
N SER A 86 -11.78 -13.58 8.63
CA SER A 86 -12.00 -15.02 8.82
C SER A 86 -11.55 -15.46 10.22
N GLU A 87 -12.07 -16.59 10.71
CA GLU A 87 -11.61 -17.18 11.97
C GLU A 87 -10.10 -17.42 11.96
N ARG A 88 -9.54 -17.81 10.81
CA ARG A 88 -8.11 -18.00 10.65
C ARG A 88 -7.35 -16.67 10.78
N ASP A 89 -7.87 -15.59 10.19
CA ASP A 89 -7.26 -14.26 10.32
C ASP A 89 -7.24 -13.81 11.77
N LEU A 90 -8.35 -13.99 12.48
CA LEU A 90 -8.46 -13.66 13.90
C LEU A 90 -7.52 -14.52 14.77
N ALA A 91 -7.39 -15.81 14.46
CA ALA A 91 -6.53 -16.72 15.19
C ALA A 91 -5.03 -16.40 15.02
N THR A 92 -4.65 -15.77 13.90
CA THR A 92 -3.25 -15.47 13.56
C THR A 92 -2.91 -13.98 13.65
N LEU A 93 -3.87 -13.13 14.02
CA LEU A 93 -3.69 -11.68 14.11
C LEU A 93 -2.56 -11.32 15.11
N PRO A 94 -1.48 -10.66 14.66
CA PRO A 94 -0.41 -10.23 15.53
C PRO A 94 -0.88 -9.10 16.45
N ARG A 95 -0.25 -9.00 17.61
CA ARG A 95 -0.49 -7.89 18.53
C ARG A 95 0.48 -6.78 18.28
N VAL A 96 -0.04 -5.71 17.75
CA VAL A 96 0.65 -4.44 17.65
C VAL A 96 -0.10 -3.44 18.53
N ALA A 97 0.61 -2.75 19.40
CA ALA A 97 -0.05 -1.79 20.29
C ALA A 97 -0.77 -0.69 19.48
N PRO A 98 -2.04 -0.39 19.77
CA PRO A 98 -2.77 0.68 19.08
C PRO A 98 -2.03 2.00 19.16
N GLY A 99 -2.01 2.76 18.05
CA GLY A 99 -1.31 4.03 17.96
C GLY A 99 0.22 3.95 17.83
N LEU A 100 0.79 2.73 17.85
CA LEU A 100 2.22 2.52 17.64
C LEU A 100 2.63 2.84 16.21
N VAL A 101 1.82 2.40 15.25
CA VAL A 101 1.96 2.71 13.83
C VAL A 101 0.82 3.61 13.41
N ILE A 102 1.14 4.69 12.73
CA ILE A 102 0.15 5.64 12.23
C ILE A 102 0.04 5.57 10.71
N ARG A 103 -1.17 5.79 10.20
CA ARG A 103 -1.39 5.98 8.78
C ARG A 103 -0.82 7.34 8.36
N ARG A 104 0.09 7.32 7.40
CA ARG A 104 0.72 8.54 6.91
C ARG A 104 1.02 8.42 5.41
N ASP A 105 0.05 8.83 4.62
CA ASP A 105 0.16 8.83 3.17
C ASP A 105 1.22 9.84 2.72
N LEU A 106 2.01 9.45 1.74
CA LEU A 106 3.04 10.27 1.15
C LEU A 106 2.65 10.63 -0.28
N ARG A 107 2.28 11.88 -0.54
CA ARG A 107 1.89 12.38 -1.87
C ARG A 107 0.89 11.46 -2.58
N GLY A 108 -0.14 11.01 -1.90
CA GLY A 108 -1.16 10.13 -2.43
C GLY A 108 -0.78 8.64 -2.49
N SER A 109 0.48 8.28 -2.18
CA SER A 109 0.85 6.89 -1.97
C SER A 109 0.50 6.45 -0.55
N ALA A 110 -0.13 5.29 -0.43
CA ALA A 110 -0.46 4.70 0.84
C ALA A 110 0.79 4.42 1.66
N GLY A 111 0.84 4.94 2.89
CA GLY A 111 2.00 4.82 3.75
C GLY A 111 1.66 4.70 5.22
N TRP A 112 2.60 4.18 5.98
CA TRP A 112 2.55 4.03 7.42
C TRP A 112 3.85 4.51 8.04
N ALA A 113 3.80 4.92 9.28
CA ALA A 113 4.97 5.37 10.02
C ALA A 113 5.01 4.78 11.42
N TYR A 114 6.17 4.26 11.78
CA TYR A 114 6.55 3.92 13.14
C TYR A 114 7.74 4.78 13.55
N ARG A 115 7.55 5.67 14.51
CA ARG A 115 8.58 6.63 14.92
C ARG A 115 9.17 7.38 13.70
N ARG A 116 10.47 7.20 13.44
CA ARG A 116 11.19 7.78 12.30
C ARG A 116 11.13 6.95 11.01
N HIS A 117 10.63 5.72 11.07
CA HIS A 117 10.60 4.80 9.94
C HIS A 117 9.26 4.90 9.19
N TRP A 118 9.33 5.35 7.96
CA TRP A 118 8.17 5.34 7.06
C TRP A 118 8.27 4.15 6.12
N PHE A 119 7.15 3.59 5.75
CA PHE A 119 7.11 2.57 4.72
C PHE A 119 5.89 2.70 3.83
N LEU A 120 6.11 2.43 2.55
CA LEU A 120 5.11 2.39 1.49
C LEU A 120 4.96 0.96 1.00
N ILE A 121 3.86 0.67 0.30
CA ILE A 121 3.70 -0.61 -0.39
C ILE A 121 3.91 -0.45 -1.88
N ALA A 122 4.56 -1.45 -2.51
CA ALA A 122 4.78 -1.51 -3.95
C ALA A 122 4.49 -2.92 -4.47
N SER A 123 3.66 -3.02 -5.50
CA SER A 123 3.49 -4.28 -6.23
C SER A 123 4.65 -4.50 -7.19
N ALA A 124 5.06 -5.74 -7.35
CA ALA A 124 6.03 -6.18 -8.34
C ALA A 124 5.45 -7.31 -9.18
N GLU A 125 6.11 -7.63 -10.26
CA GLU A 125 5.91 -8.86 -11.01
C GLU A 125 6.59 -10.02 -10.27
N PHE A 126 6.01 -11.22 -10.29
CA PHE A 126 6.56 -12.37 -9.58
C PHE A 126 7.98 -12.70 -10.09
N GLY A 127 8.88 -13.02 -9.16
CA GLY A 127 10.29 -13.27 -9.44
C GLY A 127 11.12 -12.02 -9.73
N ARG A 128 10.53 -10.80 -9.67
CA ARG A 128 11.23 -9.56 -10.03
C ARG A 128 11.37 -8.56 -8.88
N ILE A 129 11.16 -8.97 -7.66
CA ILE A 129 11.34 -8.08 -6.50
C ILE A 129 12.78 -7.53 -6.43
N ASP A 130 13.78 -8.34 -6.75
CA ASP A 130 15.19 -7.93 -6.71
C ASP A 130 15.55 -6.85 -7.72
N THR A 131 14.90 -6.87 -8.87
CA THR A 131 15.15 -5.96 -9.99
C THR A 131 13.96 -5.03 -10.26
N LEU A 132 13.16 -4.75 -9.24
CA LEU A 132 11.93 -3.95 -9.35
C LEU A 132 12.21 -2.63 -10.07
N PRO A 133 11.53 -2.35 -11.21
CA PRO A 133 11.80 -1.16 -12.01
C PRO A 133 11.16 0.08 -11.37
N TRP A 134 11.91 0.79 -10.53
CA TRP A 134 11.39 1.97 -9.82
C TRP A 134 10.91 3.07 -10.76
N LEU A 135 11.52 3.23 -11.94
CA LEU A 135 11.11 4.23 -12.92
C LEU A 135 9.70 4.05 -13.46
N GLU A 136 9.18 2.82 -13.41
CA GLU A 136 7.80 2.50 -13.82
C GLU A 136 6.78 2.70 -12.69
N LYS A 137 7.24 2.99 -11.49
CA LYS A 137 6.38 3.23 -10.33
C LYS A 137 5.98 4.70 -10.23
N SER A 138 5.06 4.99 -9.32
CA SER A 138 4.63 6.37 -9.07
C SER A 138 5.82 7.25 -8.69
N VAL A 139 5.74 8.53 -9.04
CA VAL A 139 6.77 9.54 -8.72
C VAL A 139 7.20 9.50 -7.26
N THR A 140 6.28 9.30 -6.34
CA THR A 140 6.59 9.17 -4.91
C THR A 140 7.55 8.02 -4.63
N LYS A 141 7.32 6.86 -5.27
CA LYS A 141 8.19 5.69 -5.08
C LYS A 141 9.56 5.88 -5.74
N GLN A 142 9.61 6.58 -6.88
CA GLN A 142 10.87 6.96 -7.51
C GLN A 142 11.70 7.85 -6.60
N LEU A 143 11.09 8.89 -5.99
CA LEU A 143 11.74 9.76 -5.02
C LEU A 143 12.24 9.00 -3.78
N VAL A 144 11.46 8.05 -3.30
CA VAL A 144 11.87 7.20 -2.17
C VAL A 144 13.05 6.32 -2.56
N ALA A 145 13.06 5.76 -3.77
CA ALA A 145 14.19 4.96 -4.27
C ALA A 145 15.44 5.80 -4.55
N ALA A 146 15.29 7.10 -4.81
CA ALA A 146 16.39 8.04 -5.02
C ALA A 146 16.97 8.59 -3.70
N GLN A 147 16.41 8.25 -2.54
CA GLN A 147 16.97 8.69 -1.25
C GLN A 147 18.40 8.14 -1.07
N PRO A 148 19.32 8.94 -0.47
CA PRO A 148 20.67 8.50 -0.17
C PRO A 148 20.67 7.20 0.64
N GLY A 149 21.59 6.30 0.33
CA GLY A 149 21.79 5.06 1.07
C GLY A 149 22.31 5.29 2.49
N PRO A 150 22.34 4.22 3.30
CA PRO A 150 22.85 4.29 4.68
C PRO A 150 24.34 4.70 4.76
N ASP A 151 25.11 4.39 3.74
CA ASP A 151 26.52 4.77 3.64
C ASP A 151 26.65 6.12 2.90
N HIS A 152 26.56 7.21 3.64
CA HIS A 152 26.69 8.58 3.12
C HIS A 152 28.05 8.91 2.45
N ARG A 153 28.91 7.95 2.21
CA ARG A 153 30.22 8.15 1.56
C ARG A 153 30.17 8.12 0.04
N GLN A 154 29.08 7.70 -0.57
CA GLN A 154 28.89 7.87 -2.01
C GLN A 154 28.11 9.15 -2.26
N PRO A 155 28.73 10.16 -2.96
CA PRO A 155 27.96 11.30 -3.45
C PRO A 155 26.78 10.74 -4.26
N SER A 156 25.60 11.30 -4.01
CA SER A 156 24.41 10.94 -4.79
C SER A 156 24.74 11.19 -6.26
N LEU A 157 24.57 10.18 -7.09
CA LEU A 157 24.73 10.32 -8.55
C LEU A 157 23.87 11.49 -9.09
N PHE A 158 22.88 11.91 -8.34
CA PHE A 158 21.98 13.02 -8.62
C PHE A 158 22.55 14.38 -8.18
N GLU A 159 23.43 14.45 -7.19
CA GLU A 159 24.05 15.70 -6.78
C GLU A 159 24.95 16.23 -7.91
N ASP A 160 25.71 15.32 -8.56
CA ASP A 160 26.56 15.67 -9.71
C ASP A 160 25.74 16.05 -10.94
N LEU A 161 24.59 15.36 -11.20
CA LEU A 161 23.67 15.69 -12.30
C LEU A 161 22.94 17.01 -12.09
N LEU A 162 22.75 17.45 -10.84
CA LEU A 162 22.08 18.69 -10.51
C LEU A 162 23.02 19.92 -10.50
N THR A 163 24.30 19.68 -10.23
CA THR A 163 25.28 20.77 -10.10
C THR A 163 25.71 21.29 -11.48
N ASP A 164 25.80 20.41 -12.49
CA ASP A 164 26.36 20.79 -13.80
C ASP A 164 25.33 21.03 -14.91
N GLY A 165 24.06 20.62 -14.72
CA GLY A 165 23.03 20.75 -15.77
C GLY A 165 23.35 19.99 -17.06
N VAL A 166 24.43 19.23 -17.09
CA VAL A 166 24.92 18.47 -18.24
C VAL A 166 24.71 16.99 -17.97
N VAL A 167 23.88 16.37 -18.78
CA VAL A 167 23.82 14.90 -18.83
C VAL A 167 25.12 14.44 -19.49
N PRO A 168 25.97 13.66 -18.80
CA PRO A 168 27.18 13.12 -19.44
C PRO A 168 26.81 12.34 -20.71
N ASP A 169 27.53 12.56 -21.80
CA ASP A 169 27.28 11.93 -23.11
C ASP A 169 27.35 10.39 -23.06
N ASP A 170 28.02 9.84 -22.09
CA ASP A 170 28.14 8.40 -21.84
C ASP A 170 26.88 7.77 -21.19
N LEU A 171 25.86 8.57 -20.82
CA LEU A 171 24.55 8.09 -20.39
C LEU A 171 23.58 7.85 -21.57
N VAL A 172 23.96 8.23 -22.80
CA VAL A 172 23.18 7.95 -23.99
C VAL A 172 23.63 6.61 -24.55
N PRO A 173 22.77 5.56 -24.62
CA PRO A 173 23.18 4.30 -25.23
C PRO A 173 23.52 4.56 -26.69
N GLU A 174 24.73 4.16 -27.12
CA GLU A 174 25.16 4.18 -28.53
C GLU A 174 24.16 3.36 -29.35
N GLY A 175 23.44 4.00 -30.28
CA GLY A 175 22.47 3.34 -31.16
C GLY A 175 21.00 3.56 -30.81
N ALA A 176 20.66 4.39 -29.83
CA ALA A 176 19.29 4.79 -29.62
C ALA A 176 18.78 5.59 -30.84
N PRO A 177 17.60 5.23 -31.44
CA PRO A 177 17.07 5.98 -32.57
C PRO A 177 16.82 7.42 -32.12
N LEU A 178 17.23 8.37 -32.96
CA LEU A 178 16.95 9.82 -32.82
C LEU A 178 15.42 10.00 -32.72
N GLY A 179 14.90 10.17 -31.51
CA GLY A 179 13.45 10.27 -31.23
C GLY A 179 12.95 9.36 -30.12
N ALA A 180 13.78 8.47 -29.56
CA ALA A 180 13.43 7.82 -28.31
C ALA A 180 13.37 8.91 -27.21
N SER A 181 12.15 9.27 -26.79
CA SER A 181 11.96 10.11 -25.62
C SER A 181 12.73 9.48 -24.47
N LEU A 182 13.75 10.18 -23.97
CA LEU A 182 14.35 9.84 -22.70
C LEU A 182 13.22 9.57 -21.70
N PRO A 183 13.31 8.52 -20.89
CA PRO A 183 12.33 8.28 -19.83
C PRO A 183 12.15 9.59 -19.09
N ALA A 184 10.89 10.01 -18.94
CA ALA A 184 10.46 11.34 -18.52
C ALA A 184 11.48 11.93 -17.54
N ARG A 185 12.16 13.01 -17.96
CA ARG A 185 13.14 13.73 -17.14
C ARG A 185 12.62 13.76 -15.71
N ILE A 186 13.42 13.29 -14.78
CA ILE A 186 13.11 13.51 -13.38
C ILE A 186 13.02 15.02 -13.22
N ASP A 187 11.80 15.53 -13.01
CA ASP A 187 11.54 16.95 -12.96
C ASP A 187 12.40 17.57 -11.85
N PRO A 188 13.24 18.59 -12.11
CA PRO A 188 13.98 19.31 -11.06
C PRO A 188 13.08 19.78 -9.90
N LEU A 189 11.78 20.04 -10.16
CA LEU A 189 10.79 20.30 -9.12
C LEU A 189 10.52 19.09 -8.23
N LEU A 190 10.68 17.86 -8.74
CA LEU A 190 10.57 16.63 -7.96
C LEU A 190 11.77 16.45 -7.03
N LEU A 191 12.96 16.83 -7.47
CA LEU A 191 14.17 16.82 -6.64
C LEU A 191 14.17 17.95 -5.60
N ALA A 192 13.66 19.14 -5.93
CA ALA A 192 13.43 20.20 -4.95
C ALA A 192 12.41 19.81 -3.88
N ALA A 193 11.48 18.94 -4.22
CA ALA A 193 10.52 18.36 -3.28
C ALA A 193 11.14 17.32 -2.34
N ASP A 194 12.35 16.83 -2.61
CA ASP A 194 13.09 15.87 -1.79
C ASP A 194 13.41 16.40 -0.39
N ARG A 195 13.50 17.71 -0.23
CA ARG A 195 13.63 18.35 1.10
C ARG A 195 12.49 18.00 2.07
N GLN A 196 11.37 17.44 1.58
CA GLN A 196 10.27 16.94 2.41
C GLN A 196 10.47 15.49 2.87
N LEU A 197 11.32 14.71 2.20
CA LEU A 197 11.64 13.33 2.57
C LEU A 197 12.84 13.26 3.51
N LYS A 198 12.78 14.00 4.62
CA LYS A 198 13.87 14.04 5.62
C LYS A 198 14.07 12.74 6.39
N LEU A 199 13.10 11.84 6.35
CA LEU A 199 13.12 10.59 7.08
C LEU A 199 13.39 9.41 6.14
N PRO A 200 14.16 8.40 6.60
CA PRO A 200 14.37 7.19 5.84
C PRO A 200 13.03 6.53 5.56
N THR A 201 12.75 6.27 4.29
CA THR A 201 11.52 5.65 3.84
C THR A 201 11.83 4.31 3.23
N PHE A 202 11.17 3.28 3.71
CA PHE A 202 11.31 1.91 3.28
C PHE A 202 10.16 1.51 2.34
N VAL A 203 10.30 0.37 1.70
CA VAL A 203 9.23 -0.17 0.87
C VAL A 203 8.95 -1.62 1.25
N VAL A 204 7.67 -1.95 1.34
CA VAL A 204 7.15 -3.31 1.36
C VAL A 204 6.81 -3.67 -0.08
N ALA A 205 7.66 -4.45 -0.73
CA ALA A 205 7.38 -4.98 -2.06
C ALA A 205 6.67 -6.33 -1.94
N HIS A 206 5.67 -6.53 -2.78
CA HIS A 206 4.87 -7.75 -2.76
C HIS A 206 4.47 -8.20 -4.16
N THR A 207 4.37 -9.51 -4.35
CA THR A 207 3.93 -10.10 -5.59
C THR A 207 3.23 -11.44 -5.36
N LEU A 208 2.49 -11.89 -6.36
CA LEU A 208 1.79 -13.17 -6.38
C LEU A 208 1.85 -13.70 -7.80
N ASP A 209 2.25 -14.94 -7.95
CA ASP A 209 2.00 -15.71 -9.14
C ASP A 209 0.56 -16.22 -9.10
N ALA A 210 -0.26 -15.78 -10.06
CA ALA A 210 -1.67 -16.13 -10.09
C ALA A 210 -1.89 -17.62 -10.45
N ASP A 211 -0.96 -18.22 -11.19
CA ASP A 211 -1.07 -19.60 -11.69
C ASP A 211 -0.66 -20.60 -10.62
N THR A 212 0.42 -20.33 -9.90
CA THR A 212 0.97 -21.24 -8.86
C THR A 212 0.48 -20.91 -7.46
N GLY A 213 0.03 -19.68 -7.22
CA GLY A 213 -0.29 -19.17 -5.90
C GLY A 213 0.95 -18.84 -5.04
N GLU A 214 2.15 -18.88 -5.64
CA GLU A 214 3.38 -18.52 -4.95
C GLU A 214 3.46 -17.03 -4.67
N MET A 215 4.00 -16.67 -3.52
CA MET A 215 4.03 -15.31 -3.00
C MET A 215 5.45 -14.88 -2.67
N GLU A 216 5.73 -13.61 -2.89
CA GLU A 216 6.94 -12.97 -2.36
C GLU A 216 6.56 -11.72 -1.59
N LEU A 217 7.25 -11.46 -0.49
CA LEU A 217 7.06 -10.29 0.36
C LEU A 217 8.41 -9.85 0.92
N ALA A 218 8.87 -8.68 0.52
CA ALA A 218 10.13 -8.13 0.98
C ALA A 218 9.92 -6.76 1.62
N PHE A 219 10.69 -6.48 2.66
CA PHE A 219 10.80 -5.17 3.29
C PHE A 219 12.24 -4.66 3.14
N GLY A 220 12.43 -3.41 2.72
CA GLY A 220 13.81 -2.95 2.55
C GLY A 220 13.95 -1.47 2.20
N ARG A 221 15.20 -1.07 2.08
CA ARG A 221 15.62 0.24 1.62
C ARG A 221 15.74 0.23 0.10
N PRO A 222 14.86 0.92 -0.65
CA PRO A 222 14.92 0.91 -2.11
C PRO A 222 16.16 1.66 -2.62
N TRP A 223 16.61 1.26 -3.81
CA TRP A 223 17.69 1.89 -4.57
C TRP A 223 17.22 2.13 -6.00
N LEU A 224 17.37 3.36 -6.50
CA LEU A 224 16.97 3.71 -7.86
C LEU A 224 17.93 3.09 -8.89
N ASN A 225 17.51 2.00 -9.50
CA ASN A 225 18.29 1.21 -10.45
C ASN A 225 18.12 1.69 -11.89
N LEU A 226 18.62 2.88 -12.23
CA LEU A 226 18.46 3.51 -13.55
C LEU A 226 18.94 2.64 -14.72
N ARG A 227 19.96 1.80 -14.51
CA ARG A 227 20.59 0.94 -15.52
C ARG A 227 20.23 -0.55 -15.34
N GLY A 228 19.22 -0.88 -14.53
CA GLY A 228 18.93 -2.24 -14.11
C GLY A 228 19.78 -2.69 -12.93
N GLY A 229 19.75 -3.98 -12.61
CA GLY A 229 20.42 -4.54 -11.43
C GLY A 229 19.58 -4.46 -10.17
N SER A 230 20.23 -4.48 -9.00
CA SER A 230 19.52 -4.50 -7.72
C SER A 230 18.65 -3.25 -7.54
N ALA A 231 17.41 -3.48 -7.12
CA ALA A 231 16.47 -2.42 -6.77
C ALA A 231 16.58 -1.97 -5.29
N TRP A 232 17.57 -2.46 -4.55
CA TRP A 232 17.67 -2.32 -3.11
C TRP A 232 19.08 -2.00 -2.65
N HIS A 233 19.20 -1.12 -1.66
CA HIS A 233 20.39 -1.03 -0.83
C HIS A 233 20.51 -2.27 0.06
N TRP A 234 19.37 -2.68 0.64
CA TRP A 234 19.19 -3.91 1.39
C TRP A 234 17.70 -4.29 1.43
N ARG A 235 17.42 -5.56 1.53
CA ARG A 235 16.06 -6.08 1.74
C ARG A 235 16.07 -7.31 2.64
N GLU A 236 14.92 -7.57 3.24
CA GLU A 236 14.62 -8.74 4.05
C GLU A 236 13.39 -9.43 3.49
N ASP A 237 13.45 -10.74 3.31
CA ASP A 237 12.32 -11.55 2.90
C ASP A 237 11.47 -11.88 4.13
N LEU A 238 10.26 -11.32 4.18
CA LEU A 238 9.39 -11.48 5.34
C LEU A 238 8.66 -12.82 5.38
N LEU A 239 8.67 -13.62 4.31
CA LEU A 239 8.04 -14.94 4.30
C LEU A 239 8.98 -16.02 4.87
N THR A 240 10.28 -15.89 4.68
CA THR A 240 11.29 -16.85 5.12
C THR A 240 11.82 -16.59 6.53
N VAL A 241 11.82 -15.33 6.97
CA VAL A 241 12.31 -14.97 8.31
C VAL A 241 11.39 -15.52 9.39
N PRO A 242 11.92 -16.26 10.38
CA PRO A 242 11.16 -16.68 11.55
C PRO A 242 10.83 -15.47 12.41
N LEU A 243 9.60 -14.95 12.24
CA LEU A 243 9.11 -13.90 13.11
C LEU A 243 8.70 -14.50 14.46
N PRO A 244 9.00 -13.85 15.60
CA PRO A 244 8.65 -14.38 16.90
C PRO A 244 7.14 -14.61 16.96
N ALA A 245 6.73 -15.80 17.42
CA ALA A 245 5.33 -16.11 17.65
C ALA A 245 4.79 -15.10 18.66
N VAL A 246 3.90 -14.21 18.21
CA VAL A 246 3.23 -13.28 19.10
C VAL A 246 2.37 -14.08 20.05
N ARG A 247 2.70 -14.08 21.35
CA ARG A 247 1.94 -14.81 22.38
C ARG A 247 0.45 -14.45 22.28
N ARG A 248 -0.36 -15.49 22.10
CA ARG A 248 -1.82 -15.41 22.14
C ARG A 248 -2.23 -14.77 23.49
N THR A 249 -2.76 -13.55 23.52
CA THR A 249 -3.60 -13.12 24.64
C THR A 249 -4.96 -13.71 24.35
N GLU A 250 -5.56 -14.34 25.33
CA GLU A 250 -6.95 -14.74 25.25
C GLU A 250 -7.76 -13.54 24.80
N VAL A 251 -8.40 -13.67 23.63
CA VAL A 251 -9.49 -12.77 23.26
C VAL A 251 -10.45 -12.87 24.42
N PRO A 252 -10.80 -11.78 25.12
CA PRO A 252 -11.84 -11.85 26.14
C PRO A 252 -13.00 -12.56 25.48
N ALA A 253 -13.39 -13.71 26.03
CA ALA A 253 -14.53 -14.45 25.53
C ALA A 253 -15.63 -13.41 25.36
N ALA A 254 -16.14 -13.27 24.12
CA ALA A 254 -17.19 -12.31 23.82
C ALA A 254 -18.22 -12.48 24.91
N ALA A 255 -18.39 -11.44 25.73
CA ALA A 255 -19.36 -11.45 26.81
C ALA A 255 -20.64 -11.93 26.13
N LYS A 256 -21.17 -13.05 26.62
CA LYS A 256 -22.48 -13.53 26.16
C LYS A 256 -23.40 -12.33 26.31
N ILE A 257 -23.68 -11.72 25.16
CA ILE A 257 -24.72 -10.68 25.10
C ILE A 257 -25.98 -11.46 25.41
N ASP A 258 -26.39 -11.38 26.67
CA ASP A 258 -27.72 -11.81 27.06
C ASP A 258 -28.67 -11.15 26.09
N LYS A 259 -29.57 -11.96 25.52
CA LYS A 259 -30.69 -11.53 24.67
C LYS A 259 -31.56 -10.56 25.47
N LEU A 260 -31.16 -9.34 25.60
CA LEU A 260 -31.90 -8.27 26.22
C LEU A 260 -32.25 -7.24 25.18
N SER A 261 -33.56 -7.18 24.98
CA SER A 261 -34.30 -6.15 24.29
C SER A 261 -34.19 -6.14 22.78
N ALA A 262 -35.20 -6.73 22.14
CA ALA A 262 -35.57 -6.37 20.78
C ALA A 262 -35.68 -4.84 20.72
N VAL A 263 -34.66 -4.21 20.11
CA VAL A 263 -34.74 -2.81 19.69
C VAL A 263 -35.87 -2.80 18.67
N PRO A 264 -36.98 -2.02 18.86
CA PRO A 264 -38.01 -1.99 17.88
C PRO A 264 -37.46 -1.54 16.54
N ASP A 265 -37.72 -2.33 15.51
CA ASP A 265 -37.36 -2.01 14.13
C ASP A 265 -37.70 -0.55 13.83
N ALA A 266 -36.69 0.24 13.45
CA ALA A 266 -36.89 1.59 13.01
C ALA A 266 -37.80 1.54 11.78
N GLN A 267 -39.01 2.11 11.86
CA GLN A 267 -39.96 2.18 10.74
C GLN A 267 -39.31 2.97 9.60
N VAL A 268 -38.73 2.27 8.64
CA VAL A 268 -38.24 2.86 7.40
C VAL A 268 -39.45 3.28 6.57
N ARG A 269 -39.81 4.57 6.59
CA ARG A 269 -40.79 5.13 5.67
C ARG A 269 -40.12 5.30 4.31
N LEU A 270 -40.39 4.40 3.39
CA LEU A 270 -40.06 4.57 1.98
C LEU A 270 -40.85 5.79 1.45
N ARG A 271 -40.09 6.85 1.09
CA ARG A 271 -40.66 8.00 0.41
C ARG A 271 -40.78 7.64 -1.07
N VAL A 272 -42.03 7.35 -1.51
CA VAL A 272 -42.34 7.18 -2.94
C VAL A 272 -42.05 8.53 -3.61
N ILE A 273 -41.06 8.58 -4.47
CA ILE A 273 -40.79 9.73 -5.33
C ILE A 273 -41.81 9.59 -6.49
N ASP A 274 -42.89 10.37 -6.45
CA ASP A 274 -43.82 10.49 -7.58
C ASP A 274 -43.03 10.96 -8.82
N GLY A 275 -42.97 10.08 -9.81
CA GLY A 275 -42.31 10.34 -11.08
C GLY A 275 -43.04 11.47 -11.81
N GLY A 276 -42.47 12.68 -11.76
CA GLY A 276 -42.98 13.85 -12.46
C GLY A 276 -43.21 13.54 -13.94
N ARG A 277 -44.50 13.60 -14.34
CA ARG A 277 -45.00 13.49 -15.69
C ARG A 277 -44.33 14.54 -16.57
N ARG A 278 -43.44 14.11 -17.48
CA ARG A 278 -42.92 14.98 -18.55
C ARG A 278 -44.06 15.40 -19.46
N VAL A 279 -44.48 16.65 -19.36
CA VAL A 279 -45.37 17.28 -20.33
C VAL A 279 -44.54 17.56 -21.59
N SER A 280 -44.77 16.78 -22.63
CA SER A 280 -44.24 17.07 -23.97
C SER A 280 -45.03 18.25 -24.54
N ARG A 281 -44.40 19.41 -24.65
CA ARG A 281 -44.95 20.53 -25.42
C ARG A 281 -44.82 20.17 -26.92
N GLY A 282 -45.95 19.90 -27.54
CA GLY A 282 -46.11 19.85 -28.99
C GLY A 282 -45.79 21.18 -29.60
N ARG A 283 -44.89 21.18 -30.58
CA ARG A 283 -44.56 22.32 -31.42
C ARG A 283 -45.57 22.32 -32.59
N GLU A 284 -46.58 23.11 -32.51
CA GLU A 284 -47.44 23.45 -33.66
C GLU A 284 -46.58 24.13 -34.73
N ARG A 285 -46.53 23.53 -35.91
CA ARG A 285 -46.09 24.17 -37.14
C ARG A 285 -47.28 24.85 -37.76
N ASP A 286 -47.30 26.19 -37.71
CA ASP A 286 -48.22 26.99 -38.49
C ASP A 286 -47.67 27.08 -39.93
N GLY A 287 -48.46 26.55 -40.86
CA GLY A 287 -48.25 26.73 -42.29
C GLY A 287 -49.00 27.97 -42.71
N GLY A 288 -48.29 28.98 -43.21
CA GLY A 288 -48.85 30.14 -43.88
C GLY A 288 -48.45 30.13 -45.34
N GLN A 289 -49.46 30.00 -46.19
CA GLN A 289 -49.43 30.35 -47.64
C GLN A 289 -49.29 31.86 -47.84
N ALA A 290 -48.46 32.27 -48.73
CA ALA A 290 -48.70 33.15 -49.86
C ALA A 290 -47.37 33.38 -50.60
#